data_1414c0508bd3be0c7f9a70c5682da17b
#
_entry.id   1414c0508bd3be0c7f9a70c5682da17b
#
_cell.length_a   1.000
_cell.length_b   1.000
_cell.length_c   1.000
_cell.angle_alpha   90.00
_cell.angle_beta   90.00
_cell.angle_gamma   90.00
#
_symmetry.space_group_name_H-M   'P 1'
#
loop_
_entity.id
_entity.type
_entity.pdbx_description
1 polymer ?
#
loop_
_entity_poly.entity_id
_entity_poly.type
_entity_poly.pdbx_seq_one_letter_code
_entity_poly.pdbx_strand_id
1 'polypeptide(L)'
;MAGSRQSKSASANTNHSIPGAPNRVSFAKLREPLEVPGLLDVQLESFEWLIGSDEWREKAKARGDINPIGGLEEVLNEISPIEDFSGSMSLSFSDPRFDEVKAPVDECKDKDMTYAAPLFVTAEFINNNTGEIKSQTVFMGDFPMMTEKGTFIINGTERVVVSQLVRSPGVYFDETIDKSTEKTLHSVKVIPSRGAWLEFDVDKRDTVGVRIDRKRRQP
;
A
#
# COMPACT_ATOMS: atom_id res chain seq x y z
N MET A 1 22.29 -19.98 39.08
CA MET A 1 23.47 -19.21 38.63
C MET A 1 23.97 -19.83 37.35
N ALA A 2 23.63 -19.27 36.22
CA ALA A 2 24.13 -19.66 34.91
C ALA A 2 24.50 -18.38 34.17
N GLY A 3 25.81 -18.13 34.06
CA GLY A 3 26.35 -16.92 33.47
C GLY A 3 26.19 -16.90 31.94
N SER A 4 25.61 -15.85 31.44
CA SER A 4 25.55 -15.53 30.01
C SER A 4 26.94 -15.19 29.50
N ARG A 5 27.50 -16.04 28.65
CA ARG A 5 28.69 -15.72 27.87
C ARG A 5 28.31 -14.77 26.75
N GLN A 6 28.59 -13.48 26.92
CA GLN A 6 28.68 -12.52 25.85
C GLN A 6 29.88 -12.88 24.95
N SER A 7 29.63 -13.35 23.76
CA SER A 7 30.62 -13.47 22.69
C SER A 7 30.97 -12.07 22.18
N LYS A 8 32.09 -11.51 22.65
CA LYS A 8 32.72 -10.35 22.02
C LYS A 8 33.26 -10.79 20.65
N SER A 9 32.55 -10.50 19.58
CA SER A 9 33.10 -10.57 18.24
C SER A 9 34.13 -9.44 18.06
N ALA A 10 35.39 -9.82 18.04
CA ALA A 10 36.50 -8.92 17.75
C ALA A 10 36.38 -8.42 16.30
N SER A 11 36.06 -7.15 16.13
CA SER A 11 36.14 -6.49 14.82
C SER A 11 37.61 -6.34 14.45
N ALA A 12 38.10 -7.18 13.58
CA ALA A 12 39.40 -7.00 12.92
C ALA A 12 39.31 -5.85 11.92
N ASN A 13 39.56 -4.66 12.41
CA ASN A 13 39.75 -3.45 11.58
C ASN A 13 41.17 -3.50 11.03
N THR A 14 41.43 -4.23 9.95
CA THR A 14 42.72 -4.19 9.24
C THR A 14 42.76 -2.96 8.35
N ASN A 15 42.86 -1.78 8.96
CA ASN A 15 43.30 -0.58 8.24
C ASN A 15 44.82 -0.71 8.00
N HIS A 16 45.22 -1.24 6.84
CA HIS A 16 46.57 -1.07 6.34
C HIS A 16 46.72 0.37 5.88
N SER A 17 47.04 1.28 6.81
CA SER A 17 47.40 2.65 6.50
C SER A 17 48.85 2.70 6.09
N ILE A 18 49.14 2.87 4.81
CA ILE A 18 50.45 3.22 4.31
C ILE A 18 50.67 4.69 4.69
N PRO A 19 51.76 5.06 5.40
CA PRO A 19 52.06 6.45 5.74
C PRO A 19 52.08 7.34 4.48
N GLY A 20 51.22 8.37 4.47
CA GLY A 20 51.08 9.29 3.32
C GLY A 20 50.04 8.90 2.25
N ALA A 21 49.38 7.79 2.39
CA ALA A 21 48.28 7.44 1.49
C ALA A 21 46.94 8.09 1.96
N PRO A 22 46.08 8.56 1.03
CA PRO A 22 44.77 9.08 1.40
C PRO A 22 43.94 8.02 2.08
N ASN A 23 43.16 8.42 3.07
CA ASN A 23 42.30 7.53 3.84
C ASN A 23 41.30 6.85 2.89
N ARG A 24 41.48 5.52 2.63
CA ARG A 24 40.62 4.76 1.72
C ARG A 24 39.56 4.05 2.53
N VAL A 25 38.30 4.35 2.21
CA VAL A 25 37.13 3.63 2.74
C VAL A 25 36.81 2.49 1.75
N SER A 26 36.84 1.25 2.24
CA SER A 26 36.45 0.10 1.43
C SER A 26 34.95 -0.13 1.53
N PHE A 27 34.28 -0.12 0.39
CA PHE A 27 32.88 -0.52 0.25
C PHE A 27 32.74 -1.97 -0.28
N ALA A 28 33.83 -2.72 -0.36
CA ALA A 28 33.85 -4.07 -0.94
C ALA A 28 33.10 -5.11 -0.09
N LYS A 29 32.92 -4.84 1.21
CA LYS A 29 32.19 -5.76 2.11
C LYS A 29 31.34 -4.94 3.07
N LEU A 30 30.03 -5.09 2.98
CA LEU A 30 29.08 -4.60 3.96
C LEU A 30 29.15 -5.47 5.22
N ARG A 31 29.09 -4.89 6.40
CA ARG A 31 29.13 -5.60 7.68
C ARG A 31 27.85 -6.41 7.91
N GLU A 32 26.74 -5.85 7.51
CA GLU A 32 25.41 -6.44 7.59
C GLU A 32 24.77 -6.33 6.21
N PRO A 33 24.98 -7.32 5.31
CA PRO A 33 24.30 -7.33 4.04
C PRO A 33 22.80 -7.48 4.32
N LEU A 34 21.98 -6.66 3.65
CA LEU A 34 20.54 -6.86 3.65
C LEU A 34 20.23 -8.19 2.99
N GLU A 35 19.35 -8.96 3.60
CA GLU A 35 18.85 -10.17 2.98
C GLU A 35 18.13 -9.81 1.67
N VAL A 36 18.34 -10.64 0.65
CA VAL A 36 17.64 -10.45 -0.62
C VAL A 36 16.20 -10.89 -0.41
N PRO A 37 15.20 -9.98 -0.56
CA PRO A 37 13.81 -10.36 -0.43
C PRO A 37 13.42 -11.38 -1.50
N GLY A 38 12.39 -12.17 -1.23
CA GLY A 38 11.81 -13.07 -2.22
C GLY A 38 11.33 -12.26 -3.44
N LEU A 39 11.57 -12.77 -4.64
CA LEU A 39 11.23 -12.05 -5.88
C LEU A 39 9.71 -11.89 -6.09
N LEU A 40 8.92 -12.73 -5.44
CA LEU A 40 7.45 -12.72 -5.51
C LEU A 40 6.78 -12.10 -4.27
N ASP A 41 7.57 -11.72 -3.24
CA ASP A 41 7.01 -11.24 -1.96
C ASP A 41 6.11 -10.01 -2.15
N VAL A 42 6.49 -9.10 -3.04
CA VAL A 42 5.68 -7.90 -3.34
C VAL A 42 4.29 -8.27 -3.84
N GLN A 43 4.18 -9.32 -4.67
CA GLN A 43 2.92 -9.78 -5.23
C GLN A 43 2.12 -10.57 -4.18
N LEU A 44 2.74 -11.56 -3.57
CA LEU A 44 2.08 -12.48 -2.64
C LEU A 44 1.66 -11.78 -1.35
N GLU A 45 2.57 -11.06 -0.67
CA GLU A 45 2.27 -10.40 0.60
C GLU A 45 1.22 -9.29 0.45
N SER A 46 1.22 -8.55 -0.68
CA SER A 46 0.20 -7.52 -0.92
C SER A 46 -1.18 -8.11 -1.12
N PHE A 47 -1.26 -9.28 -1.76
CA PHE A 47 -2.53 -9.98 -1.95
C PHE A 47 -3.01 -10.67 -0.66
N GLU A 48 -2.11 -11.29 0.10
CA GLU A 48 -2.41 -11.84 1.42
C GLU A 48 -2.97 -10.77 2.37
N TRP A 49 -2.38 -9.56 2.34
CA TRP A 49 -2.90 -8.42 3.07
C TRP A 49 -4.28 -8.00 2.57
N LEU A 50 -4.49 -7.93 1.25
CA LEU A 50 -5.76 -7.50 0.67
C LEU A 50 -6.91 -8.40 1.11
N ILE A 51 -6.74 -9.73 1.04
CA ILE A 51 -7.76 -10.70 1.46
C ILE A 51 -7.83 -10.89 2.98
N GLY A 52 -6.79 -10.45 3.72
CA GLY A 52 -6.71 -10.62 5.16
C GLY A 52 -6.54 -12.08 5.58
N SER A 53 -5.67 -12.85 4.88
CA SER A 53 -5.43 -14.27 5.17
C SER A 53 -4.95 -14.48 6.61
N ASP A 54 -5.23 -15.65 7.16
CA ASP A 54 -4.82 -15.99 8.52
C ASP A 54 -3.29 -15.98 8.66
N GLU A 55 -2.57 -16.45 7.62
CA GLU A 55 -1.11 -16.43 7.57
C GLU A 55 -0.55 -15.01 7.62
N TRP A 56 -1.15 -14.08 6.88
CA TRP A 56 -0.78 -12.68 6.92
C TRP A 56 -1.06 -12.07 8.30
N ARG A 57 -2.22 -12.36 8.89
CA ARG A 57 -2.58 -11.86 10.23
C ARG A 57 -1.63 -12.35 11.31
N GLU A 58 -1.16 -13.59 11.24
CA GLU A 58 -0.14 -14.12 12.15
C GLU A 58 1.22 -13.43 11.96
N LYS A 59 1.66 -13.24 10.72
CA LYS A 59 2.89 -12.49 10.39
C LYS A 59 2.80 -11.04 10.89
N ALA A 60 1.67 -10.37 10.72
CA ALA A 60 1.45 -9.00 11.18
C ALA A 60 1.48 -8.90 12.71
N LYS A 61 0.84 -9.83 13.43
CA LYS A 61 0.92 -9.92 14.89
C LYS A 61 2.36 -10.15 15.38
N ALA A 62 3.12 -10.99 14.69
CA ALA A 62 4.53 -11.22 15.00
C ALA A 62 5.40 -9.98 14.80
N ARG A 63 5.03 -9.08 13.87
CA ARG A 63 5.67 -7.77 13.65
C ARG A 63 5.29 -6.71 14.71
N GLY A 64 4.28 -7.00 15.56
CA GLY A 64 3.86 -6.13 16.66
C GLY A 64 2.51 -5.44 16.44
N ASP A 65 1.78 -5.76 15.39
CA ASP A 65 0.44 -5.22 15.17
C ASP A 65 -0.56 -5.88 16.13
N ILE A 66 -1.21 -5.06 16.94
CA ILE A 66 -2.16 -5.53 17.96
C ILE A 66 -3.45 -6.08 17.30
N ASN A 67 -3.91 -5.40 16.25
CA ASN A 67 -5.13 -5.77 15.54
C ASN A 67 -4.95 -5.58 14.03
N PRO A 68 -4.37 -6.56 13.33
CA PRO A 68 -4.12 -6.44 11.90
C PRO A 68 -5.43 -6.48 11.12
N ILE A 69 -5.73 -5.41 10.38
CA ILE A 69 -6.90 -5.26 9.52
C ILE A 69 -6.49 -5.57 8.08
N GLY A 70 -7.21 -6.45 7.40
CA GLY A 70 -6.99 -6.76 5.99
C GLY A 70 -7.40 -5.61 5.08
N GLY A 71 -6.79 -5.49 3.89
CA GLY A 71 -7.06 -4.38 2.98
C GLY A 71 -8.52 -4.31 2.52
N LEU A 72 -9.17 -5.43 2.28
CA LEU A 72 -10.60 -5.47 1.93
C LEU A 72 -11.49 -5.03 3.10
N GLU A 73 -11.14 -5.45 4.31
CA GLU A 73 -11.82 -5.04 5.53
C GLU A 73 -11.65 -3.53 5.78
N GLU A 74 -10.45 -2.98 5.54
CA GLU A 74 -10.18 -1.55 5.63
C GLU A 74 -11.06 -0.74 4.66
N VAL A 75 -11.18 -1.18 3.40
CA VAL A 75 -12.04 -0.52 2.40
C VAL A 75 -13.52 -0.60 2.80
N LEU A 76 -13.99 -1.72 3.31
CA LEU A 76 -15.37 -1.86 3.78
C LEU A 76 -15.64 -0.96 4.98
N ASN A 77 -14.70 -0.82 5.90
CA ASN A 77 -14.79 0.07 7.05
C ASN A 77 -14.76 1.55 6.64
N GLU A 78 -14.00 1.91 5.61
CA GLU A 78 -13.96 3.29 5.07
C GLU A 78 -15.30 3.71 4.44
N ILE A 79 -15.98 2.77 3.77
CA ILE A 79 -17.27 3.01 3.14
C ILE A 79 -18.41 3.01 4.16
N SER A 80 -18.25 2.26 5.25
CA SER A 80 -19.28 2.06 6.28
C SER A 80 -19.14 3.07 7.42
N PRO A 81 -20.25 3.60 7.99
CA PRO A 81 -21.63 3.39 7.59
C PRO A 81 -22.06 4.25 6.40
N ILE A 82 -22.95 3.73 5.55
CA ILE A 82 -23.66 4.52 4.53
C ILE A 82 -24.98 5.00 5.16
N GLU A 83 -25.09 6.32 5.36
CA GLU A 83 -26.24 6.91 6.01
C GLU A 83 -27.18 7.57 4.99
N ASP A 84 -28.48 7.53 5.28
CA ASP A 84 -29.48 8.30 4.56
C ASP A 84 -29.35 9.79 4.86
N PHE A 85 -29.81 10.65 3.96
CA PHE A 85 -29.80 12.12 4.11
C PHE A 85 -30.43 12.60 5.44
N SER A 86 -31.44 11.89 5.94
CA SER A 86 -32.10 12.17 7.22
C SER A 86 -31.41 11.55 8.44
N GLY A 87 -30.39 10.72 8.24
CA GLY A 87 -29.74 9.94 9.31
C GLY A 87 -30.64 8.88 9.95
N SER A 88 -31.80 8.60 9.31
CA SER A 88 -32.78 7.63 9.85
C SER A 88 -32.43 6.18 9.60
N MET A 89 -31.60 5.91 8.60
CA MET A 89 -31.18 4.58 8.21
C MET A 89 -29.67 4.56 7.97
N SER A 90 -29.01 3.48 8.42
CA SER A 90 -27.59 3.25 8.15
C SER A 90 -27.37 1.80 7.68
N LEU A 91 -26.41 1.65 6.76
CA LEU A 91 -25.99 0.38 6.21
C LEU A 91 -24.48 0.23 6.43
N SER A 92 -24.07 -0.85 7.08
CA SER A 92 -22.66 -1.17 7.32
C SER A 92 -22.32 -2.52 6.68
N PHE A 93 -21.08 -2.65 6.23
CA PHE A 93 -20.54 -3.89 5.71
C PHE A 93 -19.38 -4.34 6.59
N SER A 94 -19.40 -5.64 6.93
CA SER A 94 -18.38 -6.25 7.78
C SER A 94 -18.10 -7.69 7.36
N ASP A 95 -17.03 -8.27 7.92
CA ASP A 95 -16.70 -9.69 7.82
C ASP A 95 -16.66 -10.23 6.39
N PRO A 96 -15.73 -9.72 5.53
CA PRO A 96 -15.53 -10.25 4.20
C PRO A 96 -15.04 -11.71 4.28
N ARG A 97 -15.72 -12.61 3.59
CA ARG A 97 -15.40 -14.04 3.55
C ARG A 97 -15.36 -14.55 2.12
N PHE A 98 -14.36 -15.37 1.84
CA PHE A 98 -14.27 -16.09 0.59
C PHE A 98 -14.74 -17.52 0.77
N ASP A 99 -15.46 -18.01 -0.21
CA ASP A 99 -15.84 -19.43 -0.31
C ASP A 99 -14.79 -20.18 -1.15
N GLU A 100 -14.97 -21.48 -1.32
CA GLU A 100 -14.05 -22.30 -2.10
C GLU A 100 -13.98 -21.86 -3.56
N VAL A 101 -12.80 -21.99 -4.16
CA VAL A 101 -12.57 -21.64 -5.56
C VAL A 101 -13.39 -22.57 -6.47
N LYS A 102 -14.04 -22.02 -7.48
CA LYS A 102 -14.96 -22.76 -8.36
C LYS A 102 -14.31 -23.85 -9.21
N ALA A 103 -13.06 -23.63 -9.63
CA ALA A 103 -12.33 -24.54 -10.48
C ALA A 103 -10.80 -24.41 -10.24
N PRO A 104 -10.02 -25.51 -10.39
CA PRO A 104 -8.57 -25.47 -10.27
C PRO A 104 -7.93 -24.67 -11.42
N VAL A 105 -6.68 -24.24 -11.19
CA VAL A 105 -5.92 -23.37 -12.10
C VAL A 105 -5.84 -23.93 -13.53
N ASP A 106 -5.55 -25.22 -13.67
CA ASP A 106 -5.37 -25.85 -14.99
C ASP A 106 -6.68 -25.90 -15.76
N GLU A 107 -7.79 -26.21 -15.09
CA GLU A 107 -9.12 -26.20 -15.69
C GLU A 107 -9.56 -24.79 -16.13
N CYS A 108 -9.21 -23.75 -15.35
CA CYS A 108 -9.47 -22.37 -15.71
C CYS A 108 -8.71 -21.96 -16.98
N LYS A 109 -7.49 -22.45 -17.17
CA LYS A 109 -6.71 -22.19 -18.39
C LYS A 109 -7.27 -22.91 -19.62
N ASP A 110 -7.67 -24.17 -19.46
CA ASP A 110 -8.16 -25.00 -20.55
C ASP A 110 -9.57 -24.59 -21.03
N LYS A 111 -10.38 -24.05 -20.13
CA LYS A 111 -11.78 -23.66 -20.42
C LYS A 111 -11.99 -22.15 -20.55
N ASP A 112 -10.92 -21.36 -20.66
CA ASP A 112 -10.98 -19.91 -20.75
C ASP A 112 -11.78 -19.26 -19.61
N MET A 113 -11.65 -19.82 -18.40
CA MET A 113 -12.33 -19.33 -17.21
C MET A 113 -11.45 -18.42 -16.35
N THR A 114 -12.06 -17.68 -15.44
CA THR A 114 -11.35 -16.87 -14.45
C THR A 114 -11.20 -17.68 -13.16
N TYR A 115 -9.98 -17.74 -12.62
CA TYR A 115 -9.70 -18.33 -11.33
C TYR A 115 -10.18 -17.38 -10.24
N ALA A 116 -11.36 -17.65 -9.67
CA ALA A 116 -12.04 -16.77 -8.74
C ALA A 116 -12.75 -17.55 -7.62
N ALA A 117 -12.90 -16.88 -6.50
CA ALA A 117 -13.69 -17.35 -5.37
C ALA A 117 -14.87 -16.40 -5.13
N PRO A 118 -16.05 -16.91 -4.72
CA PRO A 118 -17.18 -16.09 -4.34
C PRO A 118 -16.85 -15.28 -3.08
N LEU A 119 -17.11 -13.98 -3.12
CA LEU A 119 -16.96 -13.07 -1.99
C LEU A 119 -18.31 -12.81 -1.35
N PHE A 120 -18.39 -13.05 -0.06
CA PHE A 120 -19.54 -12.74 0.78
C PHE A 120 -19.15 -11.70 1.83
N VAL A 121 -20.09 -10.82 2.15
CA VAL A 121 -19.94 -9.85 3.24
C VAL A 121 -21.20 -9.88 4.11
N THR A 122 -21.06 -9.53 5.36
CA THR A 122 -22.20 -9.32 6.25
C THR A 122 -22.67 -7.88 6.12
N ALA A 123 -23.88 -7.69 5.62
CA ALA A 123 -24.54 -6.40 5.54
C ALA A 123 -25.44 -6.22 6.77
N GLU A 124 -25.24 -5.15 7.50
CA GLU A 124 -26.01 -4.77 8.68
C GLU A 124 -26.78 -3.48 8.41
N PHE A 125 -28.09 -3.58 8.42
CA PHE A 125 -29.01 -2.46 8.24
C PHE A 125 -29.60 -2.06 9.58
N ILE A 126 -29.46 -0.79 9.93
CA ILE A 126 -29.95 -0.21 11.18
C ILE A 126 -30.98 0.87 10.85
N ASN A 127 -32.18 0.74 11.41
CA ASN A 127 -33.19 1.78 11.38
C ASN A 127 -33.14 2.55 12.71
N ASN A 128 -32.56 3.75 12.68
CA ASN A 128 -32.38 4.57 13.87
C ASN A 128 -33.71 5.06 14.50
N ASN A 129 -34.80 5.12 13.72
CA ASN A 129 -36.10 5.54 14.23
C ASN A 129 -36.82 4.45 15.03
N THR A 130 -36.68 3.20 14.58
CA THR A 130 -37.35 2.05 15.23
C THR A 130 -36.42 1.24 16.12
N GLY A 131 -35.10 1.44 15.99
CA GLY A 131 -34.08 0.63 16.66
C GLY A 131 -33.95 -0.80 16.10
N GLU A 132 -34.55 -1.05 14.93
CA GLU A 132 -34.51 -2.37 14.30
C GLU A 132 -33.15 -2.57 13.60
N ILE A 133 -32.49 -3.71 13.90
CA ILE A 133 -31.23 -4.13 13.28
C ILE A 133 -31.49 -5.40 12.49
N LYS A 134 -31.14 -5.38 11.20
CA LYS A 134 -31.17 -6.55 10.31
C LYS A 134 -29.79 -6.86 9.80
N SER A 135 -29.30 -8.06 10.07
CA SER A 135 -28.02 -8.55 9.56
C SER A 135 -28.25 -9.70 8.59
N GLN A 136 -27.60 -9.64 7.43
CA GLN A 136 -27.69 -10.66 6.40
C GLN A 136 -26.36 -10.80 5.68
N THR A 137 -25.96 -12.05 5.37
CA THR A 137 -24.83 -12.33 4.50
C THR A 137 -25.24 -12.12 3.04
N VAL A 138 -24.50 -11.29 2.34
CA VAL A 138 -24.76 -10.90 0.94
C VAL A 138 -23.62 -11.36 0.05
N PHE A 139 -23.95 -11.95 -1.08
CA PHE A 139 -22.99 -12.25 -2.14
C PHE A 139 -22.62 -10.98 -2.90
N MET A 140 -21.33 -10.62 -2.88
CA MET A 140 -20.84 -9.42 -3.57
C MET A 140 -20.41 -9.67 -5.01
N GLY A 141 -19.94 -10.89 -5.28
CA GLY A 141 -19.46 -11.27 -6.61
C GLY A 141 -18.34 -12.29 -6.55
N ASP A 142 -17.88 -12.68 -7.72
CA ASP A 142 -16.71 -13.54 -7.86
C ASP A 142 -15.44 -12.69 -7.87
N PHE A 143 -14.55 -12.92 -6.92
CA PHE A 143 -13.32 -12.18 -6.76
C PHE A 143 -12.14 -13.00 -7.33
N PRO A 144 -11.33 -12.44 -8.23
CA PRO A 144 -10.17 -13.14 -8.79
C PRO A 144 -9.16 -13.48 -7.68
N MET A 145 -8.74 -14.74 -7.65
CA MET A 145 -7.75 -15.22 -6.70
C MET A 145 -6.36 -15.30 -7.34
N MET A 146 -5.35 -15.02 -6.53
CA MET A 146 -3.95 -15.13 -6.95
C MET A 146 -3.49 -16.59 -6.86
N THR A 147 -2.70 -17.02 -7.82
CA THR A 147 -2.03 -18.33 -7.80
C THR A 147 -0.77 -18.28 -6.92
N GLU A 148 -0.23 -19.44 -6.57
CA GLU A 148 1.03 -19.56 -5.82
C GLU A 148 2.21 -18.87 -6.53
N LYS A 149 2.12 -18.67 -7.85
CA LYS A 149 3.15 -17.98 -8.66
C LYS A 149 2.99 -16.46 -8.67
N GLY A 150 2.04 -15.89 -7.90
CA GLY A 150 1.77 -14.45 -7.86
C GLY A 150 1.06 -13.92 -9.10
N THR A 151 0.37 -14.79 -9.85
CA THR A 151 -0.35 -14.45 -11.08
C THR A 151 -1.85 -14.58 -10.90
N PHE A 152 -2.61 -13.90 -11.76
CA PHE A 152 -4.07 -14.04 -11.89
C PHE A 152 -4.41 -14.74 -13.21
N ILE A 153 -5.44 -15.57 -13.19
CA ILE A 153 -5.96 -16.18 -14.42
C ILE A 153 -7.31 -15.53 -14.73
N ILE A 154 -7.35 -14.77 -15.81
CA ILE A 154 -8.53 -14.05 -16.27
C ILE A 154 -8.88 -14.53 -17.66
N ASN A 155 -10.05 -15.14 -17.82
CA ASN A 155 -10.49 -15.75 -19.09
C ASN A 155 -9.41 -16.66 -19.71
N GLY A 156 -8.86 -17.56 -18.89
CA GLY A 156 -7.81 -18.50 -19.30
C GLY A 156 -6.40 -17.90 -19.46
N THR A 157 -6.28 -16.58 -19.49
CA THR A 157 -4.99 -15.88 -19.68
C THR A 157 -4.34 -15.58 -18.34
N GLU A 158 -3.07 -15.97 -18.20
CA GLU A 158 -2.26 -15.66 -17.01
C GLU A 158 -1.75 -14.22 -17.06
N ARG A 159 -2.04 -13.45 -16.02
CA ARG A 159 -1.71 -12.02 -15.91
C ARG A 159 -1.03 -11.71 -14.59
N VAL A 160 -0.18 -10.70 -14.58
CA VAL A 160 0.52 -10.20 -13.39
C VAL A 160 0.18 -8.73 -13.19
N VAL A 161 -0.08 -8.35 -11.94
CA VAL A 161 -0.20 -6.95 -11.55
C VAL A 161 1.19 -6.36 -11.39
N VAL A 162 1.53 -5.35 -12.20
CA VAL A 162 2.83 -4.69 -12.14
C VAL A 162 2.77 -3.55 -11.13
N SER A 163 3.67 -3.57 -10.14
CA SER A 163 3.80 -2.51 -9.15
C SER A 163 4.30 -1.23 -9.80
N GLN A 164 3.69 -0.10 -9.44
CA GLN A 164 4.05 1.22 -9.92
C GLN A 164 4.51 2.09 -8.77
N LEU A 165 5.70 2.70 -8.91
CA LEU A 165 6.18 3.70 -7.97
C LEU A 165 5.48 5.03 -8.23
N VAL A 166 4.82 5.55 -7.22
CA VAL A 166 4.15 6.86 -7.24
C VAL A 166 4.69 7.72 -6.10
N ARG A 167 4.59 9.05 -6.26
CA ARG A 167 4.91 9.96 -5.15
C ARG A 167 3.88 9.79 -4.05
N SER A 168 4.34 9.77 -2.80
CA SER A 168 3.44 9.75 -1.64
C SER A 168 2.53 10.98 -1.63
N PRO A 169 1.28 10.86 -1.21
CA PRO A 169 0.44 12.01 -0.91
C PRO A 169 1.11 12.92 0.12
N GLY A 170 1.02 14.23 -0.07
CA GLY A 170 1.64 15.19 0.84
C GLY A 170 1.93 16.52 0.21
N VAL A 171 2.65 17.38 0.94
CA VAL A 171 3.07 18.72 0.50
C VAL A 171 4.55 18.70 0.24
N TYR A 172 4.93 19.14 -0.97
CA TYR A 172 6.31 19.21 -1.43
C TYR A 172 6.70 20.66 -1.64
N PHE A 173 7.77 21.09 -1.00
CA PHE A 173 8.35 22.41 -1.14
C PHE A 173 9.55 22.32 -2.07
N ASP A 174 9.66 23.26 -2.99
CA ASP A 174 10.75 23.34 -3.94
C ASP A 174 11.28 24.78 -4.03
N GLU A 175 12.57 24.92 -4.23
CA GLU A 175 13.25 26.20 -4.30
C GLU A 175 14.07 26.25 -5.57
N THR A 176 13.86 27.30 -6.37
CA THR A 176 14.59 27.50 -7.62
C THR A 176 15.16 28.91 -7.70
N ILE A 177 16.38 29.03 -8.17
CA ILE A 177 17.03 30.34 -8.39
C ILE A 177 16.80 30.77 -9.83
N ASP A 178 16.15 31.93 -10.00
CA ASP A 178 15.97 32.52 -11.33
C ASP A 178 17.29 33.05 -11.86
N LYS A 179 17.74 32.52 -12.99
CA LYS A 179 19.04 32.86 -13.63
C LYS A 179 19.14 34.32 -14.08
N SER A 180 18.00 34.99 -14.27
CA SER A 180 17.97 36.38 -14.79
C SER A 180 18.01 37.44 -13.69
N THR A 181 17.44 37.14 -12.52
CA THR A 181 17.32 38.09 -11.41
C THR A 181 18.06 37.63 -10.15
N GLU A 182 18.66 36.43 -10.17
CA GLU A 182 19.31 35.77 -9.03
C GLU A 182 18.39 35.65 -7.80
N LYS A 183 17.06 35.83 -8.00
CA LYS A 183 16.07 35.77 -6.95
C LYS A 183 15.65 34.33 -6.70
N THR A 184 15.57 33.96 -5.46
CA THR A 184 15.03 32.68 -5.04
C THR A 184 13.52 32.67 -5.20
N LEU A 185 13.01 31.71 -5.94
CA LEU A 185 11.58 31.49 -6.16
C LEU A 185 11.16 30.21 -5.44
N HIS A 186 10.09 30.31 -4.67
CA HIS A 186 9.53 29.19 -3.94
C HIS A 186 8.32 28.63 -4.66
N SER A 187 8.19 27.32 -4.68
CA SER A 187 7.01 26.63 -5.17
C SER A 187 6.56 25.54 -4.21
N VAL A 188 5.26 25.29 -4.17
CA VAL A 188 4.65 24.28 -3.31
C VAL A 188 3.73 23.42 -4.15
N LYS A 189 3.84 22.09 -4.01
CA LYS A 189 2.98 21.13 -4.67
C LYS A 189 2.24 20.32 -3.62
N VAL A 190 0.92 20.37 -3.66
CA VAL A 190 0.06 19.53 -2.84
C VAL A 190 -0.42 18.36 -3.69
N ILE A 191 -0.01 17.15 -3.30
CA ILE A 191 -0.35 15.91 -3.98
C ILE A 191 -1.34 15.15 -3.10
N PRO A 192 -2.61 15.03 -3.51
CA PRO A 192 -3.60 14.24 -2.76
C PRO A 192 -3.42 12.73 -3.03
N SER A 193 -4.01 11.91 -2.19
CA SER A 193 -4.12 10.45 -2.42
C SER A 193 -4.96 10.13 -3.66
N ARG A 194 -6.01 10.91 -3.91
CA ARG A 194 -6.88 10.82 -5.09
C ARG A 194 -7.28 12.24 -5.51
N GLY A 195 -7.17 12.54 -6.80
CA GLY A 195 -7.60 13.81 -7.38
C GLY A 195 -6.48 14.60 -8.06
N ALA A 196 -6.78 15.85 -8.41
CA ALA A 196 -5.88 16.75 -9.11
C ALA A 196 -4.82 17.34 -8.19
N TRP A 197 -3.61 17.56 -8.73
CA TRP A 197 -2.54 18.24 -8.01
C TRP A 197 -2.81 19.74 -7.94
N LEU A 198 -2.42 20.34 -6.82
CA LEU A 198 -2.48 21.76 -6.60
C LEU A 198 -1.05 22.29 -6.51
N GLU A 199 -0.67 23.21 -7.41
CA GLU A 199 0.65 23.80 -7.45
C GLU A 199 0.55 25.31 -7.18
N PHE A 200 1.35 25.80 -6.24
CA PHE A 200 1.50 27.21 -5.92
C PHE A 200 2.90 27.65 -6.35
N ASP A 201 2.99 28.71 -7.17
CA ASP A 201 4.23 29.28 -7.63
C ASP A 201 4.34 30.75 -7.24
N VAL A 202 5.45 31.13 -6.66
CA VAL A 202 5.77 32.54 -6.43
C VAL A 202 6.50 33.11 -7.66
N ASP A 203 5.99 34.23 -8.21
CA ASP A 203 6.58 34.88 -9.36
C ASP A 203 7.67 35.88 -8.94
N LYS A 204 8.48 36.36 -9.88
CA LYS A 204 9.50 37.40 -9.71
C LYS A 204 8.96 38.70 -9.08
N ARG A 205 7.65 38.96 -9.20
CA ARG A 205 6.94 40.10 -8.63
C ARG A 205 6.36 39.82 -7.24
N ASP A 206 6.76 38.73 -6.61
CA ASP A 206 6.22 38.25 -5.32
C ASP A 206 4.70 37.97 -5.35
N THR A 207 4.17 37.67 -6.54
CA THR A 207 2.77 37.29 -6.70
C THR A 207 2.64 35.77 -6.65
N VAL A 208 1.74 35.27 -5.82
CA VAL A 208 1.43 33.85 -5.74
C VAL A 208 0.45 33.49 -6.84
N GLY A 209 0.77 32.51 -7.62
CA GLY A 209 -0.15 31.95 -8.62
C GLY A 209 -0.46 30.49 -8.32
N VAL A 210 -1.65 30.06 -8.70
CA VAL A 210 -2.15 28.70 -8.46
C VAL A 210 -2.39 28.00 -9.79
N ARG A 211 -2.01 26.72 -9.85
CA ARG A 211 -2.38 25.80 -10.93
C ARG A 211 -3.07 24.58 -10.38
N ILE A 212 -4.15 24.21 -11.02
CA ILE A 212 -4.91 23.00 -10.70
C ILE A 212 -4.81 22.06 -11.90
N ASP A 213 -4.33 20.84 -11.69
CA ASP A 213 -4.24 19.79 -12.71
C ASP A 213 -3.60 20.27 -14.03
N ARG A 214 -2.42 20.89 -13.94
CA ARG A 214 -1.66 21.42 -15.09
C ARG A 214 -2.41 22.45 -15.95
N LYS A 215 -3.53 22.97 -15.48
CA LYS A 215 -4.26 24.04 -16.15
C LYS A 215 -3.50 25.36 -16.08
N ARG A 216 -3.98 26.36 -16.83
CA ARG A 216 -3.37 27.69 -16.86
C ARG A 216 -3.29 28.28 -15.45
N ARG A 217 -2.13 28.87 -15.10
CA ARG A 217 -1.92 29.60 -13.85
C ARG A 217 -2.98 30.70 -13.67
N GLN A 218 -3.55 30.75 -12.49
CA GLN A 218 -4.45 31.81 -12.05
C GLN A 218 -3.74 32.60 -10.95
N PRO A 219 -3.87 33.95 -10.92
CA PRO A 219 -3.30 34.76 -9.86
C PRO A 219 -4.00 34.55 -8.52
#